data_b6f8ef3a5eeaab81e2a56e5112daf883
#
_entry.id   b6f8ef3a5eeaab81e2a56e5112daf883
#
_cell.length_a   1.000
_cell.length_b   1.000
_cell.length_c   1.000
_cell.angle_alpha   90.00
_cell.angle_beta   90.00
_cell.angle_gamma   90.00
#
_symmetry.space_group_name_H-M   'P 1'
#
loop_
_entity.id
_entity.type
_entity.pdbx_description
1 polymer ?
#
loop_
_entity_poly.entity_id
_entity_poly.type
_entity_poly.pdbx_seq_one_letter_code
_entity_poly.pdbx_strand_id
1 'polypeptide(L)'
;MRLPKSLWLWTALFGVALGVRLVGIGWSLPNAERHYSYHPDEWLVLLASYFVINPYAGEFLPGFYNYGTLPMYLWSLWLHWLSAVGVIDRLPENATPAQIAELRAQLYLWARVLVALMGAGTAVVVGRTAAQVAGIGAGVVSALAMALAPAFVVHSRFMTVDVPTTFFVALAFHHAVALHASPRPMRTLLWGAFWAGCAAGSKYNAGLALLAPLVGLWLLPSLPAPKRLLGSAAAVGVAGLTFLIVCPGVWADSARFWANFWYEVRHVGQGHGEIFTDTGLGWLYHLKPNLSTGFGAVGLLASAVGWALHARNRVWWGVLAASLAYYLLIGAAEVRFLRYTFPLFPMLAMGVGLLWTGARLSLPPSFRFPPLREGNRTRGQASPLREGNRTRERELGSPCEQGEPKGGGLLPALRSLLVVAALAWQLLSTASLTACMVRPDARDQAAGWAQATLPQGARIGFPTVPWFYTPPLFPEIGELRWQDRLAAAQQATRYRLIPLAPPEWNAEALQATLPDYLIISEFESRDVARIGRADYQAFMRIVEARYTLLRTFENEPVLLGRREDMPHDLLYVCPKVYVYRLRSE
;
A
#
# COMPACT_ATOMS: atom_id res chain seq x y z
N MET A 1 -11.25 14.14 -32.89
CA MET A 1 -11.22 14.89 -31.63
C MET A 1 -9.85 14.73 -31.00
N ARG A 2 -8.99 15.76 -30.97
CA ARG A 2 -7.66 15.66 -30.35
C ARG A 2 -7.82 15.78 -28.84
N LEU A 3 -7.47 14.72 -28.09
CA LEU A 3 -7.47 14.74 -26.63
C LEU A 3 -6.52 15.83 -26.10
N PRO A 4 -6.87 16.53 -25.01
CA PRO A 4 -6.00 17.57 -24.45
C PRO A 4 -4.65 16.98 -24.05
N LYS A 5 -3.55 17.71 -24.33
CA LYS A 5 -2.16 17.27 -24.04
C LYS A 5 -1.96 16.78 -22.59
N SER A 6 -2.69 17.36 -21.65
CA SER A 6 -2.64 16.95 -20.24
C SER A 6 -3.20 15.55 -20.00
N LEU A 7 -4.17 15.09 -20.80
CA LEU A 7 -4.74 13.74 -20.65
C LEU A 7 -3.71 12.69 -21.03
N TRP A 8 -2.97 12.89 -22.12
CA TRP A 8 -1.90 11.97 -22.55
C TRP A 8 -0.80 11.82 -21.49
N LEU A 9 -0.43 12.92 -20.83
CA LEU A 9 0.56 12.87 -19.76
C LEU A 9 0.10 11.99 -18.58
N TRP A 10 -1.14 12.18 -18.10
CA TRP A 10 -1.67 11.39 -16.99
C TRP A 10 -1.88 9.92 -17.36
N THR A 11 -2.28 9.64 -18.60
CA THR A 11 -2.39 8.27 -19.12
C THR A 11 -1.01 7.61 -19.20
N ALA A 12 0.01 8.32 -19.66
CA ALA A 12 1.38 7.80 -19.70
C ALA A 12 1.91 7.51 -18.28
N LEU A 13 1.70 8.43 -17.32
CA LEU A 13 2.08 8.22 -15.92
C LEU A 13 1.33 7.05 -15.28
N PHE A 14 0.05 6.88 -15.59
CA PHE A 14 -0.73 5.71 -15.18
C PHE A 14 -0.12 4.43 -15.76
N GLY A 15 0.20 4.43 -17.07
CA GLY A 15 0.81 3.28 -17.74
C GLY A 15 2.17 2.88 -17.13
N VAL A 16 3.03 3.85 -16.83
CA VAL A 16 4.31 3.62 -16.13
C VAL A 16 4.06 3.05 -14.74
N ALA A 17 3.18 3.67 -13.95
CA ALA A 17 2.86 3.22 -12.60
C ALA A 17 2.26 1.80 -12.59
N LEU A 18 1.39 1.48 -13.56
CA LEU A 18 0.81 0.15 -13.72
C LEU A 18 1.88 -0.86 -14.16
N GLY A 19 2.67 -0.53 -15.17
CA GLY A 19 3.73 -1.42 -15.68
C GLY A 19 4.69 -1.88 -14.58
N VAL A 20 5.14 -0.94 -13.73
CA VAL A 20 5.99 -1.28 -12.57
C VAL A 20 5.31 -2.27 -11.62
N ARG A 21 3.98 -2.21 -11.45
CA ARG A 21 3.21 -3.08 -10.55
C ARG A 21 2.90 -4.45 -11.15
N LEU A 22 2.80 -4.54 -12.47
CA LEU A 22 2.53 -5.82 -13.16
C LEU A 22 3.76 -6.74 -13.19
N VAL A 23 4.98 -6.18 -13.18
CA VAL A 23 6.21 -6.99 -13.10
C VAL A 23 6.26 -7.70 -11.75
N GLY A 24 6.29 -9.04 -11.74
CA GLY A 24 6.31 -9.86 -10.53
C GLY A 24 4.94 -10.04 -9.85
N ILE A 25 3.81 -9.66 -10.49
CA ILE A 25 2.45 -9.82 -9.94
C ILE A 25 2.09 -11.30 -9.74
N GLY A 26 2.71 -12.21 -10.49
CA GLY A 26 2.56 -13.66 -10.36
C GLY A 26 3.36 -14.28 -9.22
N TRP A 27 4.08 -13.49 -8.41
CA TRP A 27 4.81 -14.03 -7.28
C TRP A 27 3.91 -14.84 -6.36
N SER A 28 4.38 -16.02 -5.96
CA SER A 28 3.71 -16.92 -5.01
C SER A 28 2.26 -17.32 -5.37
N LEU A 29 1.87 -17.28 -6.64
CA LEU A 29 0.58 -17.86 -7.03
C LEU A 29 0.55 -19.36 -6.71
N PRO A 30 -0.60 -19.90 -6.26
CA PRO A 30 -0.77 -21.34 -6.11
C PRO A 30 -0.39 -22.12 -7.39
N ASN A 31 0.10 -23.33 -7.20
CA ASN A 31 0.48 -24.23 -8.28
C ASN A 31 0.27 -25.70 -7.85
N ALA A 32 0.60 -26.66 -8.68
CA ALA A 32 0.41 -28.08 -8.39
C ALA A 32 1.17 -28.59 -7.15
N GLU A 33 2.27 -27.92 -6.78
CA GLU A 33 3.11 -28.30 -5.64
C GLU A 33 2.75 -27.54 -4.36
N ARG A 34 2.09 -26.38 -4.52
CA ARG A 34 1.70 -25.51 -3.42
C ARG A 34 0.35 -24.84 -3.73
N HIS A 35 -0.67 -25.19 -2.98
CA HIS A 35 -2.05 -24.75 -3.22
C HIS A 35 -2.42 -23.43 -2.53
N TYR A 36 -1.47 -22.69 -1.96
CA TYR A 36 -1.68 -21.45 -1.21
C TYR A 36 -0.70 -20.34 -1.64
N SER A 37 -1.03 -19.09 -1.32
CA SER A 37 -0.13 -17.95 -1.45
C SER A 37 0.79 -17.85 -0.24
N TYR A 38 2.01 -17.33 -0.44
CA TYR A 38 2.91 -17.00 0.67
C TYR A 38 2.51 -15.73 1.44
N HIS A 39 1.50 -14.97 0.99
CA HIS A 39 0.98 -13.85 1.75
C HIS A 39 -0.18 -14.33 2.64
N PRO A 40 -0.05 -14.28 3.99
CA PRO A 40 -0.99 -14.92 4.91
C PRO A 40 -2.40 -14.34 4.87
N ASP A 41 -2.53 -13.04 4.56
CA ASP A 41 -3.84 -12.35 4.59
C ASP A 41 -4.68 -12.61 3.33
N GLU A 42 -4.06 -13.00 2.19
CA GLU A 42 -4.77 -13.12 0.91
C GLU A 42 -5.89 -14.16 0.94
N TRP A 43 -5.67 -15.28 1.64
CA TRP A 43 -6.68 -16.34 1.69
C TRP A 43 -7.98 -15.88 2.36
N LEU A 44 -7.90 -15.24 3.52
CA LEU A 44 -9.09 -14.78 4.24
C LEU A 44 -9.89 -13.75 3.42
N VAL A 45 -9.18 -12.87 2.71
CA VAL A 45 -9.79 -11.86 1.85
C VAL A 45 -10.42 -12.52 0.61
N LEU A 46 -9.74 -13.49 -0.01
CA LEU A 46 -10.29 -14.23 -1.15
C LEU A 46 -11.52 -15.05 -0.75
N LEU A 47 -11.44 -15.76 0.39
CA LEU A 47 -12.56 -16.51 0.94
C LEU A 47 -13.79 -15.62 1.11
N ALA A 48 -13.65 -14.48 1.78
CA ALA A 48 -14.73 -13.52 1.99
C ALA A 48 -15.27 -12.95 0.67
N SER A 49 -14.39 -12.60 -0.28
CA SER A 49 -14.75 -11.86 -1.50
C SER A 49 -15.35 -12.72 -2.60
N TYR A 50 -14.96 -13.99 -2.72
CA TYR A 50 -15.37 -14.83 -3.84
C TYR A 50 -16.19 -16.04 -3.42
N PHE A 51 -15.85 -16.68 -2.29
CA PHE A 51 -16.53 -17.90 -1.87
C PHE A 51 -17.69 -17.65 -0.92
N VAL A 52 -17.63 -16.57 -0.08
CA VAL A 52 -18.71 -16.22 0.84
C VAL A 52 -19.66 -15.19 0.24
N ILE A 53 -19.14 -14.08 -0.33
CA ILE A 53 -19.99 -13.17 -1.10
C ILE A 53 -20.29 -13.82 -2.45
N ASN A 54 -21.54 -14.21 -2.64
CA ASN A 54 -22.03 -14.79 -3.89
C ASN A 54 -23.24 -13.99 -4.42
N PRO A 55 -23.02 -13.04 -5.36
CA PRO A 55 -24.10 -12.24 -5.94
C PRO A 55 -25.19 -13.06 -6.64
N TYR A 56 -24.83 -14.23 -7.18
CA TYR A 56 -25.78 -15.10 -7.88
C TYR A 56 -26.71 -15.86 -6.93
N ALA A 57 -26.25 -16.12 -5.70
CA ALA A 57 -27.06 -16.73 -4.64
C ALA A 57 -27.74 -15.70 -3.73
N GLY A 58 -27.51 -14.40 -3.95
CA GLY A 58 -28.01 -13.34 -3.09
C GLY A 58 -27.30 -13.24 -1.73
N GLU A 59 -26.10 -13.79 -1.63
CA GLU A 59 -25.27 -13.77 -0.43
C GLU A 59 -24.33 -12.57 -0.46
N PHE A 60 -24.60 -11.57 0.38
CA PHE A 60 -23.85 -10.30 0.35
C PHE A 60 -23.01 -10.04 1.61
N LEU A 61 -23.14 -10.83 2.67
CA LEU A 61 -22.42 -10.62 3.91
C LEU A 61 -21.12 -11.43 3.93
N PRO A 62 -19.93 -10.78 4.04
CA PRO A 62 -18.64 -11.49 3.96
C PRO A 62 -18.35 -12.38 5.17
N GLY A 63 -19.03 -12.17 6.31
CA GLY A 63 -18.78 -12.90 7.54
C GLY A 63 -17.41 -12.65 8.18
N PHE A 64 -16.63 -11.71 7.64
CA PHE A 64 -15.30 -11.32 8.09
C PHE A 64 -15.20 -9.79 8.12
N TYR A 65 -15.02 -9.22 9.32
CA TYR A 65 -15.08 -7.77 9.55
C TYR A 65 -13.87 -7.22 10.33
N ASN A 66 -12.74 -7.91 10.29
CA ASN A 66 -11.47 -7.38 10.82
C ASN A 66 -11.01 -6.15 10.03
N TYR A 67 -11.42 -6.06 8.76
CA TYR A 67 -11.25 -4.89 7.90
C TYR A 67 -12.61 -4.37 7.44
N GLY A 68 -12.62 -3.16 6.84
CA GLY A 68 -13.80 -2.67 6.13
C GLY A 68 -14.09 -3.53 4.89
N THR A 69 -15.36 -3.62 4.52
CA THR A 69 -15.84 -4.60 3.52
C THR A 69 -15.86 -4.07 2.09
N LEU A 70 -15.64 -2.76 1.87
CA LEU A 70 -15.65 -2.17 0.52
C LEU A 70 -14.69 -2.87 -0.46
N PRO A 71 -13.42 -3.15 -0.13
CA PRO A 71 -12.53 -3.85 -1.05
C PRO A 71 -13.04 -5.27 -1.38
N MET A 72 -13.66 -5.97 -0.41
CA MET A 72 -14.21 -7.30 -0.64
C MET A 72 -15.33 -7.28 -1.66
N TYR A 73 -16.22 -6.27 -1.62
CA TYR A 73 -17.25 -6.08 -2.65
C TYR A 73 -16.67 -5.73 -4.02
N LEU A 74 -15.62 -4.89 -4.06
CA LEU A 74 -14.95 -4.57 -5.32
C LEU A 74 -14.33 -5.83 -5.95
N TRP A 75 -13.64 -6.66 -5.15
CA TRP A 75 -13.11 -7.94 -5.63
C TRP A 75 -14.24 -8.92 -6.01
N SER A 76 -15.30 -9.01 -5.21
CA SER A 76 -16.43 -9.89 -5.54
C SER A 76 -17.02 -9.53 -6.90
N LEU A 77 -17.37 -8.27 -7.13
CA LEU A 77 -17.90 -7.81 -8.41
C LEU A 77 -16.93 -8.06 -9.57
N TRP A 78 -15.65 -7.78 -9.36
CA TRP A 78 -14.60 -7.95 -10.35
C TRP A 78 -14.39 -9.42 -10.73
N LEU A 79 -14.20 -10.30 -9.75
CA LEU A 79 -13.90 -11.71 -9.97
C LEU A 79 -15.11 -12.48 -10.53
N HIS A 80 -16.33 -12.23 -9.99
CA HIS A 80 -17.53 -12.85 -10.53
C HIS A 80 -17.85 -12.38 -11.95
N TRP A 81 -17.59 -11.09 -12.27
CA TRP A 81 -17.71 -10.60 -13.64
C TRP A 81 -16.73 -11.31 -14.58
N LEU A 82 -15.45 -11.45 -14.20
CA LEU A 82 -14.45 -12.16 -14.99
C LEU A 82 -14.80 -13.63 -15.18
N SER A 83 -15.35 -14.29 -14.16
CA SER A 83 -15.84 -15.65 -14.24
C SER A 83 -17.07 -15.76 -15.18
N ALA A 84 -17.95 -14.76 -15.15
CA ALA A 84 -19.14 -14.75 -16.02
C ALA A 84 -18.79 -14.59 -17.50
N VAL A 85 -17.73 -13.80 -17.82
CA VAL A 85 -17.25 -13.60 -19.20
C VAL A 85 -16.22 -14.66 -19.65
N GLY A 86 -15.91 -15.67 -18.82
CA GLY A 86 -15.05 -16.79 -19.17
C GLY A 86 -13.55 -16.48 -19.14
N VAL A 87 -13.12 -15.42 -18.45
CA VAL A 87 -11.68 -15.08 -18.22
C VAL A 87 -11.11 -15.90 -17.06
N ILE A 88 -11.93 -16.23 -16.07
CA ILE A 88 -11.60 -17.14 -14.97
C ILE A 88 -12.35 -18.44 -15.23
N ASP A 89 -11.64 -19.55 -15.16
CA ASP A 89 -12.18 -20.87 -15.41
C ASP A 89 -13.25 -21.26 -14.37
N ARG A 90 -14.17 -22.14 -14.80
CA ARG A 90 -15.12 -22.78 -13.89
C ARG A 90 -14.62 -24.17 -13.54
N LEU A 91 -14.70 -24.53 -12.28
CA LEU A 91 -14.36 -25.89 -11.86
C LEU A 91 -15.44 -26.88 -12.28
N PRO A 92 -15.05 -28.08 -12.75
CA PRO A 92 -15.97 -29.21 -12.87
C PRO A 92 -16.41 -29.70 -11.48
N GLU A 93 -17.54 -30.37 -11.38
CA GLU A 93 -18.08 -30.88 -10.11
C GLU A 93 -17.09 -31.78 -9.34
N ASN A 94 -16.25 -32.51 -10.07
CA ASN A 94 -15.24 -33.43 -9.53
C ASN A 94 -13.82 -32.87 -9.75
N ALA A 95 -13.59 -31.57 -9.44
CA ALA A 95 -12.30 -30.95 -9.63
C ALA A 95 -11.22 -31.59 -8.75
N THR A 96 -10.07 -31.85 -9.35
CA THR A 96 -8.88 -32.32 -8.62
C THR A 96 -8.27 -31.18 -7.78
N PRO A 97 -7.50 -31.49 -6.71
CA PRO A 97 -6.78 -30.47 -5.94
C PRO A 97 -5.90 -29.56 -6.81
N ALA A 98 -5.28 -30.08 -7.87
CA ALA A 98 -4.47 -29.30 -8.80
C ALA A 98 -5.33 -28.28 -9.59
N GLN A 99 -6.51 -28.67 -10.06
CA GLN A 99 -7.45 -27.76 -10.74
C GLN A 99 -7.98 -26.68 -9.79
N ILE A 100 -8.21 -27.02 -8.51
CA ILE A 100 -8.58 -26.04 -7.49
C ILE A 100 -7.44 -25.03 -7.26
N ALA A 101 -6.19 -25.50 -7.19
CA ALA A 101 -5.02 -24.63 -7.06
C ALA A 101 -4.88 -23.70 -8.27
N GLU A 102 -5.12 -24.18 -9.48
CA GLU A 102 -5.09 -23.37 -10.71
C GLU A 102 -6.19 -22.30 -10.72
N LEU A 103 -7.42 -22.63 -10.33
CA LEU A 103 -8.49 -21.63 -10.16
C LEU A 103 -8.08 -20.57 -9.13
N ARG A 104 -7.54 -20.97 -7.98
CA ARG A 104 -7.05 -20.04 -6.96
C ARG A 104 -5.96 -19.11 -7.50
N ALA A 105 -5.04 -19.64 -8.31
CA ALA A 105 -4.01 -18.84 -8.96
C ALA A 105 -4.62 -17.78 -9.88
N GLN A 106 -5.63 -18.11 -10.67
CA GLN A 106 -6.35 -17.15 -11.52
C GLN A 106 -7.09 -16.11 -10.67
N LEU A 107 -7.78 -16.51 -9.61
CA LEU A 107 -8.49 -15.62 -8.70
C LEU A 107 -7.53 -14.61 -8.04
N TYR A 108 -6.41 -15.08 -7.49
CA TYR A 108 -5.39 -14.19 -6.91
C TYR A 108 -4.80 -13.27 -7.96
N LEU A 109 -4.44 -13.76 -9.14
CA LEU A 109 -3.87 -12.95 -10.20
C LEU A 109 -4.78 -11.77 -10.56
N TRP A 110 -6.04 -12.05 -10.83
CA TRP A 110 -7.00 -11.02 -11.24
C TRP A 110 -7.38 -10.09 -10.09
N ALA A 111 -7.43 -10.58 -8.87
CA ALA A 111 -7.62 -9.73 -7.69
C ALA A 111 -6.44 -8.75 -7.50
N ARG A 112 -5.21 -9.21 -7.68
CA ARG A 112 -3.99 -8.39 -7.63
C ARG A 112 -3.94 -7.37 -8.76
N VAL A 113 -4.46 -7.71 -9.97
CA VAL A 113 -4.59 -6.75 -11.09
C VAL A 113 -5.46 -5.58 -10.67
N LEU A 114 -6.59 -5.80 -10.00
CA LEU A 114 -7.44 -4.71 -9.50
C LEU A 114 -6.69 -3.82 -8.49
N VAL A 115 -5.92 -4.43 -7.58
CA VAL A 115 -5.09 -3.68 -6.62
C VAL A 115 -4.00 -2.87 -7.33
N ALA A 116 -3.34 -3.45 -8.34
CA ALA A 116 -2.34 -2.76 -9.16
C ALA A 116 -2.93 -1.55 -9.91
N LEU A 117 -4.15 -1.69 -10.46
CA LEU A 117 -4.90 -0.59 -11.09
C LEU A 117 -5.19 0.54 -10.09
N MET A 118 -5.65 0.22 -8.87
CA MET A 118 -5.89 1.20 -7.82
C MET A 118 -4.59 1.86 -7.36
N GLY A 119 -3.49 1.10 -7.21
CA GLY A 119 -2.17 1.63 -6.89
C GLY A 119 -1.62 2.59 -7.96
N ALA A 120 -1.82 2.27 -9.24
CA ALA A 120 -1.46 3.17 -10.35
C ALA A 120 -2.37 4.41 -10.38
N GLY A 121 -3.67 4.24 -10.12
CA GLY A 121 -4.62 5.32 -9.97
C GLY A 121 -4.23 6.29 -8.85
N THR A 122 -3.74 5.77 -7.72
CA THR A 122 -3.25 6.58 -6.60
C THR A 122 -2.12 7.53 -7.05
N ALA A 123 -1.16 7.05 -7.84
CA ALA A 123 -0.07 7.88 -8.35
C ALA A 123 -0.59 9.05 -9.20
N VAL A 124 -1.57 8.80 -10.07
CA VAL A 124 -2.19 9.85 -10.90
C VAL A 124 -2.99 10.84 -10.06
N VAL A 125 -3.77 10.37 -9.09
CA VAL A 125 -4.56 11.23 -8.19
C VAL A 125 -3.64 12.16 -7.40
N VAL A 126 -2.57 11.62 -6.81
CA VAL A 126 -1.54 12.38 -6.06
C VAL A 126 -0.88 13.42 -6.95
N GLY A 127 -0.48 13.04 -8.16
CA GLY A 127 0.12 13.96 -9.13
C GLY A 127 -0.84 15.09 -9.52
N ARG A 128 -2.09 14.78 -9.82
CA ARG A 128 -3.11 15.79 -10.15
C ARG A 128 -3.38 16.72 -8.99
N THR A 129 -3.35 16.20 -7.77
CA THR A 129 -3.53 17.01 -6.54
C THR A 129 -2.41 18.04 -6.40
N ALA A 130 -1.16 17.61 -6.53
CA ALA A 130 0.00 18.51 -6.47
C ALA A 130 -0.01 19.52 -7.63
N ALA A 131 -0.40 19.09 -8.84
CA ALA A 131 -0.45 19.93 -10.02
C ALA A 131 -1.46 21.08 -9.91
N GLN A 132 -2.58 20.90 -9.20
CA GLN A 132 -3.59 21.93 -8.98
C GLN A 132 -3.05 23.17 -8.26
N VAL A 133 -2.07 23.01 -7.40
CA VAL A 133 -1.56 24.09 -6.54
C VAL A 133 -0.15 24.53 -6.96
N ALA A 134 0.71 23.58 -7.31
CA ALA A 134 2.12 23.82 -7.54
C ALA A 134 2.56 23.65 -9.01
N GLY A 135 1.60 23.41 -9.91
CA GLY A 135 1.85 23.29 -11.35
C GLY A 135 2.25 21.88 -11.79
N ILE A 136 2.28 21.69 -13.12
CA ILE A 136 2.41 20.37 -13.74
C ILE A 136 3.73 19.64 -13.38
N GLY A 137 4.83 20.37 -13.21
CA GLY A 137 6.12 19.80 -12.82
C GLY A 137 6.06 19.15 -11.43
N ALA A 138 5.48 19.84 -10.43
CA ALA A 138 5.24 19.26 -9.11
C ALA A 138 4.34 18.02 -9.20
N GLY A 139 3.31 18.08 -10.05
CA GLY A 139 2.41 16.96 -10.27
C GLY A 139 3.10 15.73 -10.83
N VAL A 140 3.94 15.89 -11.85
CA VAL A 140 4.71 14.78 -12.45
C VAL A 140 5.65 14.15 -11.43
N VAL A 141 6.40 14.96 -10.68
CA VAL A 141 7.33 14.48 -9.66
C VAL A 141 6.57 13.76 -8.55
N SER A 142 5.43 14.30 -8.08
CA SER A 142 4.59 13.63 -7.08
C SER A 142 4.05 12.28 -7.58
N ALA A 143 3.58 12.23 -8.84
CA ALA A 143 3.10 11.00 -9.45
C ALA A 143 4.22 9.94 -9.55
N LEU A 144 5.42 10.34 -9.96
CA LEU A 144 6.59 9.44 -10.02
C LEU A 144 7.02 8.96 -8.63
N ALA A 145 7.06 9.84 -7.63
CA ALA A 145 7.39 9.46 -6.26
C ALA A 145 6.39 8.45 -5.69
N MET A 146 5.10 8.58 -6.00
CA MET A 146 4.08 7.62 -5.59
C MET A 146 4.13 6.33 -6.42
N ALA A 147 4.43 6.43 -7.72
CA ALA A 147 4.55 5.29 -8.63
C ALA A 147 5.73 4.38 -8.26
N LEU A 148 6.82 4.97 -7.76
CA LEU A 148 8.09 4.30 -7.45
C LEU A 148 8.29 4.03 -5.96
N ALA A 149 7.32 4.32 -5.08
CA ALA A 149 7.43 4.06 -3.65
C ALA A 149 7.57 2.54 -3.38
N PRO A 150 8.73 2.06 -2.86
CA PRO A 150 9.09 0.63 -2.91
C PRO A 150 8.07 -0.29 -2.27
N ALA A 151 7.70 -0.04 -1.01
CA ALA A 151 6.74 -0.89 -0.31
C ALA A 151 5.33 -0.82 -0.92
N PHE A 152 4.92 0.34 -1.41
CA PHE A 152 3.61 0.50 -2.04
C PHE A 152 3.51 -0.27 -3.36
N VAL A 153 4.62 -0.35 -4.12
CA VAL A 153 4.70 -1.17 -5.33
C VAL A 153 4.63 -2.66 -4.99
N VAL A 154 5.38 -3.12 -3.97
CA VAL A 154 5.33 -4.52 -3.51
C VAL A 154 3.92 -4.90 -3.10
N HIS A 155 3.30 -4.12 -2.21
CA HIS A 155 1.94 -4.40 -1.71
C HIS A 155 0.84 -4.18 -2.77
N SER A 156 1.11 -3.48 -3.86
CA SER A 156 0.18 -3.41 -5.01
C SER A 156 0.09 -4.74 -5.79
N ARG A 157 0.86 -5.75 -5.41
CA ARG A 157 0.86 -7.10 -5.98
C ARG A 157 0.23 -8.14 -5.06
N PHE A 158 -0.45 -7.69 -3.99
CA PHE A 158 -1.16 -8.56 -3.06
C PHE A 158 -2.64 -8.19 -3.00
N MET A 159 -3.48 -9.20 -2.82
CA MET A 159 -4.91 -9.01 -2.57
C MET A 159 -5.13 -8.61 -1.11
N THR A 160 -4.74 -7.36 -0.75
CA THR A 160 -4.90 -6.81 0.60
C THR A 160 -5.55 -5.43 0.57
N VAL A 161 -6.18 -5.04 1.67
CA VAL A 161 -7.00 -3.82 1.74
C VAL A 161 -6.20 -2.51 1.76
N ASP A 162 -4.88 -2.56 1.99
CA ASP A 162 -4.06 -1.38 2.30
C ASP A 162 -3.90 -0.43 1.11
N VAL A 163 -3.67 -0.98 -0.10
CA VAL A 163 -3.55 -0.17 -1.33
C VAL A 163 -4.90 0.42 -1.75
N PRO A 164 -6.02 -0.34 -1.79
CA PRO A 164 -7.36 0.22 -1.95
C PRO A 164 -7.69 1.33 -0.96
N THR A 165 -7.38 1.15 0.33
CA THR A 165 -7.54 2.18 1.36
C THR A 165 -6.81 3.47 1.00
N THR A 166 -5.53 3.35 0.61
CA THR A 166 -4.68 4.49 0.25
C THR A 166 -5.20 5.23 -1.00
N PHE A 167 -5.78 4.51 -1.94
CA PHE A 167 -6.43 5.10 -3.12
C PHE A 167 -7.60 6.01 -2.71
N PHE A 168 -8.48 5.56 -1.81
CA PHE A 168 -9.58 6.37 -1.32
C PHE A 168 -9.12 7.55 -0.46
N VAL A 169 -8.08 7.38 0.36
CA VAL A 169 -7.44 8.49 1.10
C VAL A 169 -6.90 9.54 0.12
N ALA A 170 -6.21 9.14 -0.95
CA ALA A 170 -5.71 10.07 -1.95
C ALA A 170 -6.85 10.86 -2.65
N LEU A 171 -7.98 10.21 -2.92
CA LEU A 171 -9.18 10.87 -3.46
C LEU A 171 -9.79 11.87 -2.47
N ALA A 172 -9.85 11.55 -1.18
CA ALA A 172 -10.30 12.48 -0.16
C ALA A 172 -9.38 13.71 -0.07
N PHE A 173 -8.06 13.50 -0.10
CA PHE A 173 -7.06 14.58 -0.13
C PHE A 173 -7.15 15.43 -1.40
N HIS A 174 -7.39 14.81 -2.55
CA HIS A 174 -7.62 15.52 -3.81
C HIS A 174 -8.76 16.52 -3.69
N HIS A 175 -9.90 16.09 -3.15
CA HIS A 175 -11.07 16.96 -2.99
C HIS A 175 -10.87 18.00 -1.88
N ALA A 176 -10.13 17.70 -0.82
CA ALA A 176 -9.76 18.66 0.21
C ALA A 176 -8.94 19.82 -0.37
N VAL A 177 -7.99 19.53 -1.24
CA VAL A 177 -7.18 20.56 -1.94
C VAL A 177 -8.02 21.29 -2.99
N ALA A 178 -8.81 20.58 -3.79
CA ALA A 178 -9.67 21.15 -4.82
C ALA A 178 -10.75 22.10 -4.25
N LEU A 179 -11.11 21.92 -2.98
CA LEU A 179 -12.11 22.74 -2.28
C LEU A 179 -11.78 24.24 -2.35
N HIS A 180 -10.49 24.59 -2.24
CA HIS A 180 -10.04 25.99 -2.20
C HIS A 180 -10.19 26.75 -3.53
N ALA A 181 -10.24 26.04 -4.66
CA ALA A 181 -10.42 26.62 -5.99
C ALA A 181 -11.79 26.27 -6.60
N SER A 182 -12.65 25.55 -5.86
CA SER A 182 -13.92 25.07 -6.40
C SER A 182 -14.96 26.17 -6.49
N PRO A 183 -15.66 26.31 -7.64
CA PRO A 183 -16.82 27.19 -7.75
C PRO A 183 -18.04 26.68 -6.96
N ARG A 184 -18.00 25.40 -6.56
CA ARG A 184 -19.06 24.72 -5.78
C ARG A 184 -18.47 24.03 -4.55
N PRO A 185 -17.95 24.79 -3.57
CA PRO A 185 -17.18 24.21 -2.46
C PRO A 185 -17.95 23.15 -1.68
N MET A 186 -19.25 23.32 -1.48
CA MET A 186 -20.06 22.34 -0.75
C MET A 186 -20.12 20.99 -1.48
N ARG A 187 -20.30 20.98 -2.80
CA ARG A 187 -20.28 19.74 -3.59
C ARG A 187 -18.92 19.05 -3.52
N THR A 188 -17.83 19.82 -3.59
CA THR A 188 -16.47 19.31 -3.51
C THR A 188 -16.18 18.74 -2.13
N LEU A 189 -16.67 19.39 -1.06
CA LEU A 189 -16.61 18.89 0.31
C LEU A 189 -17.29 17.52 0.44
N LEU A 190 -18.52 17.38 -0.07
CA LEU A 190 -19.28 16.12 0.03
C LEU A 190 -18.60 14.98 -0.75
N TRP A 191 -17.96 15.25 -1.88
CA TRP A 191 -17.14 14.24 -2.55
C TRP A 191 -15.91 13.85 -1.72
N GLY A 192 -15.24 14.81 -1.07
CA GLY A 192 -14.14 14.50 -0.13
C GLY A 192 -14.60 13.62 1.03
N ALA A 193 -15.78 13.91 1.59
CA ALA A 193 -16.41 13.14 2.66
C ALA A 193 -16.82 11.73 2.19
N PHE A 194 -17.38 11.59 1.00
CA PHE A 194 -17.71 10.30 0.38
C PHE A 194 -16.47 9.41 0.27
N TRP A 195 -15.35 9.93 -0.26
CA TRP A 195 -14.13 9.17 -0.37
C TRP A 195 -13.50 8.83 0.98
N ALA A 196 -13.64 9.70 1.98
CA ALA A 196 -13.23 9.39 3.35
C ALA A 196 -14.09 8.26 3.97
N GLY A 197 -15.39 8.23 3.66
CA GLY A 197 -16.27 7.11 4.02
C GLY A 197 -15.86 5.81 3.33
N CYS A 198 -15.47 5.85 2.05
CA CYS A 198 -14.91 4.70 1.34
C CYS A 198 -13.57 4.23 1.96
N ALA A 199 -12.71 5.17 2.37
CA ALA A 199 -11.46 4.84 3.06
C ALA A 199 -11.72 4.14 4.41
N ALA A 200 -12.66 4.65 5.22
CA ALA A 200 -13.12 4.01 6.46
C ALA A 200 -13.72 2.62 6.20
N GLY A 201 -14.51 2.50 5.13
CA GLY A 201 -15.11 1.23 4.68
C GLY A 201 -14.10 0.25 4.08
N SER A 202 -12.85 0.65 3.90
CA SER A 202 -11.74 -0.22 3.50
C SER A 202 -10.86 -0.60 4.71
N LYS A 203 -10.54 0.37 5.55
CA LYS A 203 -9.81 0.18 6.82
C LYS A 203 -10.27 1.24 7.81
N TYR A 204 -10.78 0.85 8.97
CA TYR A 204 -11.51 1.72 9.89
C TYR A 204 -10.76 3.00 10.28
N ASN A 205 -9.46 2.89 10.58
CA ASN A 205 -8.61 4.01 10.96
C ASN A 205 -8.38 5.03 9.82
N ALA A 206 -8.58 4.65 8.56
CA ALA A 206 -8.46 5.55 7.42
C ALA A 206 -9.62 6.56 7.31
N GLY A 207 -10.67 6.42 8.11
CA GLY A 207 -11.72 7.42 8.29
C GLY A 207 -11.18 8.78 8.74
N LEU A 208 -9.99 8.84 9.37
CA LEU A 208 -9.29 10.09 9.68
C LEU A 208 -9.00 10.96 8.44
N ALA A 209 -9.05 10.39 7.23
CA ALA A 209 -8.97 11.16 5.98
C ALA A 209 -10.07 12.24 5.88
N LEU A 210 -11.19 12.09 6.60
CA LEU A 210 -12.26 13.09 6.67
C LEU A 210 -11.79 14.43 7.26
N LEU A 211 -10.76 14.40 8.11
CA LEU A 211 -10.18 15.64 8.65
C LEU A 211 -9.66 16.56 7.54
N ALA A 212 -9.18 16.02 6.43
CA ALA A 212 -8.63 16.84 5.34
C ALA A 212 -9.68 17.79 4.72
N PRO A 213 -10.83 17.34 4.21
CA PRO A 213 -11.86 18.22 3.70
C PRO A 213 -12.53 19.07 4.79
N LEU A 214 -12.64 18.60 6.04
CA LEU A 214 -13.18 19.39 7.15
C LEU A 214 -12.27 20.57 7.50
N VAL A 215 -10.98 20.37 7.70
CA VAL A 215 -10.01 21.45 7.94
C VAL A 215 -9.98 22.40 6.74
N GLY A 216 -9.98 21.87 5.50
CA GLY A 216 -10.08 22.67 4.29
C GLY A 216 -11.29 23.61 4.29
N LEU A 217 -12.48 23.10 4.68
CA LEU A 217 -13.71 23.89 4.81
C LEU A 217 -13.57 25.06 5.79
N TRP A 218 -12.96 24.80 6.96
CA TRP A 218 -12.79 25.83 7.99
C TRP A 218 -11.77 26.90 7.61
N LEU A 219 -10.88 26.61 6.67
CA LEU A 219 -9.90 27.54 6.13
C LEU A 219 -10.39 28.37 4.96
N LEU A 220 -11.65 28.15 4.47
CA LEU A 220 -12.24 28.96 3.40
C LEU A 220 -12.74 30.30 3.95
N PRO A 221 -12.13 31.44 3.58
CA PRO A 221 -12.58 32.75 4.08
C PRO A 221 -13.96 33.17 3.53
N SER A 222 -14.34 32.63 2.37
CA SER A 222 -15.58 32.99 1.66
C SER A 222 -16.86 32.44 2.30
N LEU A 223 -16.77 31.50 3.24
CA LEU A 223 -17.95 30.88 3.86
C LEU A 223 -18.15 31.40 5.30
N PRO A 224 -19.38 31.85 5.66
CA PRO A 224 -19.69 32.21 7.05
C PRO A 224 -19.78 30.98 7.96
N ALA A 225 -19.55 31.18 9.26
CA ALA A 225 -19.51 30.10 10.26
C ALA A 225 -20.75 29.17 10.23
N PRO A 226 -22.02 29.65 10.13
CA PRO A 226 -23.17 28.76 10.04
C PRO A 226 -23.12 27.79 8.84
N LYS A 227 -22.66 28.26 7.68
CA LYS A 227 -22.49 27.40 6.49
C LYS A 227 -21.35 26.39 6.65
N ARG A 228 -20.28 26.75 7.39
CA ARG A 228 -19.21 25.80 7.73
C ARG A 228 -19.71 24.73 8.69
N LEU A 229 -20.48 25.08 9.70
CA LEU A 229 -21.10 24.13 10.64
C LEU A 229 -22.02 23.15 9.91
N LEU A 230 -22.95 23.67 9.09
CA LEU A 230 -23.86 22.85 8.28
C LEU A 230 -23.08 21.95 7.33
N GLY A 231 -22.04 22.50 6.66
CA GLY A 231 -21.15 21.74 5.78
C GLY A 231 -20.41 20.63 6.53
N SER A 232 -19.92 20.90 7.74
CA SER A 232 -19.26 19.89 8.57
C SER A 232 -20.22 18.77 8.95
N ALA A 233 -21.44 19.10 9.40
CA ALA A 233 -22.47 18.11 9.73
C ALA A 233 -22.83 17.27 8.49
N ALA A 234 -23.02 17.91 7.33
CA ALA A 234 -23.31 17.22 6.06
C ALA A 234 -22.15 16.29 5.65
N ALA A 235 -20.89 16.74 5.79
CA ALA A 235 -19.72 15.93 5.47
C ALA A 235 -19.61 14.71 6.38
N VAL A 236 -19.80 14.87 7.69
CA VAL A 236 -19.83 13.75 8.65
C VAL A 236 -20.97 12.79 8.31
N GLY A 237 -22.17 13.33 8.01
CA GLY A 237 -23.32 12.52 7.61
C GLY A 237 -23.06 11.72 6.33
N VAL A 238 -22.47 12.33 5.28
CA VAL A 238 -22.14 11.63 4.03
C VAL A 238 -21.06 10.57 4.26
N ALA A 239 -20.00 10.87 5.02
CA ALA A 239 -18.97 9.87 5.31
C ALA A 239 -19.53 8.70 6.12
N GLY A 240 -20.35 8.97 7.14
CA GLY A 240 -21.01 7.95 7.96
C GLY A 240 -21.99 7.10 7.14
N LEU A 241 -22.83 7.72 6.32
CA LEU A 241 -23.78 6.99 5.45
C LEU A 241 -23.04 6.12 4.44
N THR A 242 -21.98 6.67 3.81
CA THR A 242 -21.12 5.90 2.90
C THR A 242 -20.54 4.68 3.61
N PHE A 243 -19.97 4.86 4.80
CA PHE A 243 -19.44 3.77 5.61
C PHE A 243 -20.50 2.69 5.89
N LEU A 244 -21.70 3.09 6.32
CA LEU A 244 -22.80 2.16 6.62
C LEU A 244 -23.29 1.38 5.39
N ILE A 245 -23.25 2.01 4.19
CA ILE A 245 -23.62 1.35 2.93
C ILE A 245 -22.56 0.33 2.53
N VAL A 246 -21.27 0.70 2.60
CA VAL A 246 -20.18 -0.16 2.15
C VAL A 246 -19.72 -1.17 3.22
N CYS A 247 -20.19 -1.05 4.45
CA CYS A 247 -20.00 -1.99 5.56
C CYS A 247 -21.33 -2.42 6.15
N PRO A 248 -22.19 -3.12 5.40
CA PRO A 248 -23.54 -3.49 5.86
C PRO A 248 -23.54 -4.42 7.08
N GLY A 249 -22.44 -5.10 7.37
CA GLY A 249 -22.27 -5.89 8.58
C GLY A 249 -22.55 -5.12 9.86
N VAL A 250 -22.35 -3.79 9.88
CA VAL A 250 -22.64 -2.92 11.03
C VAL A 250 -24.10 -3.08 11.51
N TRP A 251 -25.04 -3.26 10.60
CA TRP A 251 -26.47 -3.36 10.88
C TRP A 251 -27.08 -4.71 10.49
N ALA A 252 -26.59 -5.41 9.46
CA ALA A 252 -27.14 -6.67 8.98
C ALA A 252 -26.54 -7.91 9.68
N ASP A 253 -25.31 -7.82 10.19
CA ASP A 253 -24.61 -8.88 10.95
C ASP A 253 -23.88 -8.27 12.15
N SER A 254 -24.62 -7.45 12.92
CA SER A 254 -24.05 -6.56 13.93
C SER A 254 -23.29 -7.30 15.03
N ALA A 255 -23.77 -8.45 15.48
CA ALA A 255 -23.09 -9.23 16.53
C ALA A 255 -21.68 -9.66 16.09
N ARG A 256 -21.54 -10.21 14.88
CA ARG A 256 -20.25 -10.63 14.32
C ARG A 256 -19.39 -9.43 13.98
N PHE A 257 -19.99 -8.37 13.40
CA PHE A 257 -19.28 -7.14 13.09
C PHE A 257 -18.59 -6.56 14.34
N TRP A 258 -19.34 -6.35 15.42
CA TRP A 258 -18.76 -5.77 16.64
C TRP A 258 -17.78 -6.70 17.34
N ALA A 259 -17.99 -8.02 17.27
CA ALA A 259 -17.02 -9.00 17.80
C ALA A 259 -15.67 -8.89 17.04
N ASN A 260 -15.68 -8.85 15.69
CA ASN A 260 -14.49 -8.72 14.87
C ASN A 260 -13.83 -7.33 15.02
N PHE A 261 -14.63 -6.26 15.06
CA PHE A 261 -14.13 -4.90 15.25
C PHE A 261 -13.39 -4.75 16.58
N TRP A 262 -13.99 -5.21 17.69
CA TRP A 262 -13.34 -5.15 19.00
C TRP A 262 -12.16 -6.12 19.14
N TYR A 263 -12.20 -7.24 18.43
CA TYR A 263 -11.03 -8.10 18.30
C TYR A 263 -9.86 -7.33 17.67
N GLU A 264 -10.09 -6.64 16.56
CA GLU A 264 -9.04 -5.88 15.86
C GLU A 264 -8.51 -4.72 16.72
N VAL A 265 -9.39 -3.98 17.38
CA VAL A 265 -8.98 -2.90 18.30
C VAL A 265 -8.08 -3.45 19.42
N ARG A 266 -8.45 -4.58 20.03
CA ARG A 266 -7.62 -5.22 21.06
C ARG A 266 -6.32 -5.74 20.49
N HIS A 267 -6.36 -6.40 19.33
CA HIS A 267 -5.17 -6.92 18.65
C HIS A 267 -4.14 -5.82 18.36
N VAL A 268 -4.60 -4.70 17.81
CA VAL A 268 -3.72 -3.54 17.53
C VAL A 268 -3.14 -2.94 18.82
N GLY A 269 -3.88 -2.97 19.91
CA GLY A 269 -3.44 -2.45 21.21
C GLY A 269 -2.61 -3.42 22.06
N GLN A 270 -2.68 -4.73 21.81
CA GLN A 270 -1.98 -5.77 22.59
C GLN A 270 -0.73 -6.32 21.91
N GLY A 271 -0.55 -6.05 20.61
CA GLY A 271 0.57 -6.52 19.83
C GLY A 271 0.23 -7.75 18.96
N HIS A 272 1.19 -8.18 18.14
CA HIS A 272 1.09 -9.31 17.21
C HIS A 272 2.17 -10.33 17.54
N GLY A 273 1.91 -11.19 18.52
CA GLY A 273 2.92 -12.06 19.06
C GLY A 273 4.16 -11.24 19.49
N GLU A 274 5.34 -11.73 19.17
CA GLU A 274 6.61 -11.13 19.60
C GLU A 274 7.25 -10.21 18.56
N ILE A 275 6.61 -10.04 17.38
CA ILE A 275 7.19 -9.34 16.22
C ILE A 275 7.58 -7.90 16.56
N PHE A 276 6.78 -7.21 17.39
CA PHE A 276 7.01 -5.81 17.74
C PHE A 276 7.44 -5.59 19.20
N THR A 277 7.66 -6.66 19.95
CA THR A 277 8.16 -6.60 21.34
C THR A 277 9.53 -5.92 21.37
N ASP A 278 9.74 -5.01 22.33
CA ASP A 278 11.00 -4.29 22.54
C ASP A 278 11.51 -3.49 21.31
N THR A 279 10.61 -3.04 20.44
CA THR A 279 10.97 -2.21 19.29
C THR A 279 10.95 -0.69 19.58
N GLY A 280 10.81 -0.30 20.85
CA GLY A 280 10.81 1.08 21.31
C GLY A 280 9.51 1.85 20.99
N LEU A 281 9.61 3.17 20.76
CA LEU A 281 8.45 4.01 20.46
C LEU A 281 7.91 3.75 19.06
N GLY A 282 6.60 3.48 18.92
CA GLY A 282 5.96 3.17 17.64
C GLY A 282 6.12 4.28 16.60
N TRP A 283 6.09 5.56 16.98
CA TRP A 283 6.37 6.67 16.07
C TRP A 283 7.77 6.58 15.45
N LEU A 284 8.80 6.30 16.26
CA LEU A 284 10.16 6.12 15.76
C LEU A 284 10.28 4.86 14.90
N TYR A 285 9.60 3.78 15.28
CA TYR A 285 9.56 2.55 14.50
C TYR A 285 8.90 2.77 13.13
N HIS A 286 7.80 3.52 13.07
CA HIS A 286 7.20 3.88 11.79
C HIS A 286 8.08 4.81 10.96
N LEU A 287 8.86 5.69 11.58
CA LEU A 287 9.82 6.53 10.86
C LEU A 287 11.00 5.68 10.35
N LYS A 288 11.57 4.85 11.21
CA LYS A 288 12.67 3.93 10.95
C LYS A 288 12.43 2.60 11.71
N PRO A 289 12.17 1.47 11.02
CA PRO A 289 12.52 1.15 9.62
C PRO A 289 11.40 1.37 8.60
N ASN A 290 10.12 1.55 8.99
CA ASN A 290 9.01 1.43 8.04
C ASN A 290 9.06 2.47 6.91
N LEU A 291 8.96 3.76 7.23
CA LEU A 291 8.92 4.81 6.21
C LEU A 291 10.26 4.96 5.48
N SER A 292 11.39 4.83 6.20
CA SER A 292 12.72 4.96 5.60
C SER A 292 13.01 3.85 4.57
N THR A 293 12.47 2.64 4.76
CA THR A 293 12.58 1.55 3.79
C THR A 293 11.43 1.60 2.78
N GLY A 294 10.20 1.82 3.25
CA GLY A 294 9.00 1.71 2.42
C GLY A 294 8.81 2.86 1.43
N PHE A 295 9.18 4.08 1.81
CA PHE A 295 9.14 5.26 0.93
C PHE A 295 10.54 5.72 0.51
N GLY A 296 11.56 5.40 1.29
CA GLY A 296 12.96 5.77 1.09
C GLY A 296 13.40 6.96 1.94
N ALA A 297 14.53 6.83 2.64
CA ALA A 297 15.05 7.87 3.54
C ALA A 297 15.29 9.21 2.82
N VAL A 298 15.85 9.17 1.60
CA VAL A 298 16.06 10.36 0.76
C VAL A 298 14.72 10.97 0.34
N GLY A 299 13.71 10.14 0.04
CA GLY A 299 12.35 10.57 -0.26
C GLY A 299 11.69 11.27 0.92
N LEU A 300 11.88 10.76 2.15
CA LEU A 300 11.38 11.39 3.38
C LEU A 300 12.00 12.78 3.59
N LEU A 301 13.32 12.88 3.43
CA LEU A 301 14.02 14.17 3.54
C LEU A 301 13.51 15.17 2.48
N ALA A 302 13.42 14.74 1.22
CA ALA A 302 12.88 15.55 0.13
C ALA A 302 11.45 16.01 0.42
N SER A 303 10.60 15.11 0.93
CA SER A 303 9.23 15.42 1.34
C SER A 303 9.20 16.45 2.48
N ALA A 304 9.98 16.24 3.54
CA ALA A 304 10.03 17.15 4.68
C ALA A 304 10.46 18.57 4.27
N VAL A 305 11.51 18.70 3.44
CA VAL A 305 11.96 20.00 2.91
C VAL A 305 10.88 20.62 2.03
N GLY A 306 10.25 19.83 1.13
CA GLY A 306 9.15 20.31 0.28
C GLY A 306 7.98 20.88 1.09
N TRP A 307 7.57 20.20 2.14
CA TRP A 307 6.51 20.66 3.05
C TRP A 307 6.94 21.88 3.85
N ALA A 308 8.18 21.95 4.35
CA ALA A 308 8.69 23.10 5.08
C ALA A 308 8.65 24.37 4.21
N LEU A 309 9.05 24.27 2.93
CA LEU A 309 9.00 25.39 1.98
C LEU A 309 7.57 25.84 1.66
N HIS A 310 6.57 24.99 1.81
CA HIS A 310 5.16 25.27 1.49
C HIS A 310 4.26 25.35 2.73
N ALA A 311 4.82 25.32 3.95
CA ALA A 311 4.07 25.29 5.21
C ALA A 311 3.11 26.48 5.40
N ARG A 312 3.40 27.64 4.81
CA ARG A 312 2.55 28.85 4.87
C ARG A 312 1.33 28.78 3.97
N ASN A 313 1.29 27.85 3.00
CA ASN A 313 0.14 27.70 2.09
C ASN A 313 -0.95 26.86 2.75
N ARG A 314 -2.00 27.55 3.21
CA ARG A 314 -3.12 26.95 3.96
C ARG A 314 -3.90 25.88 3.19
N VAL A 315 -3.81 25.85 1.85
CA VAL A 315 -4.46 24.82 1.01
C VAL A 315 -4.05 23.40 1.43
N TRP A 316 -2.82 23.24 1.95
CA TRP A 316 -2.27 21.95 2.35
C TRP A 316 -2.59 21.53 3.78
N TRP A 317 -3.09 22.46 4.62
CA TRP A 317 -3.21 22.20 6.06
C TRP A 317 -4.20 21.07 6.37
N GLY A 318 -5.23 20.88 5.54
CA GLY A 318 -6.15 19.76 5.69
C GLY A 318 -5.45 18.41 5.50
N VAL A 319 -4.63 18.28 4.45
CA VAL A 319 -3.85 17.06 4.17
C VAL A 319 -2.85 16.80 5.29
N LEU A 320 -2.13 17.83 5.74
CA LEU A 320 -1.14 17.71 6.83
C LEU A 320 -1.81 17.32 8.15
N ALA A 321 -2.95 17.95 8.50
CA ALA A 321 -3.69 17.64 9.73
C ALA A 321 -4.19 16.20 9.75
N ALA A 322 -4.80 15.73 8.66
CA ALA A 322 -5.26 14.34 8.56
C ALA A 322 -4.10 13.34 8.62
N SER A 323 -2.99 13.63 7.93
CA SER A 323 -1.79 12.78 7.95
C SER A 323 -1.13 12.75 9.31
N LEU A 324 -1.05 13.89 10.02
CA LEU A 324 -0.52 13.95 11.37
C LEU A 324 -1.40 13.16 12.35
N ALA A 325 -2.73 13.36 12.31
CA ALA A 325 -3.65 12.61 13.16
C ALA A 325 -3.54 11.10 12.93
N TYR A 326 -3.42 10.69 11.65
CA TYR A 326 -3.23 9.29 11.29
C TYR A 326 -1.89 8.74 11.81
N TYR A 327 -0.78 9.49 11.63
CA TYR A 327 0.54 9.09 12.13
C TYR A 327 0.57 8.97 13.66
N LEU A 328 -0.07 9.90 14.37
CA LEU A 328 -0.20 9.83 15.83
C LEU A 328 -0.96 8.57 16.25
N LEU A 329 -2.04 8.23 15.55
CA LEU A 329 -2.83 7.04 15.85
C LEU A 329 -2.02 5.74 15.66
N ILE A 330 -1.40 5.55 14.49
CA ILE A 330 -0.65 4.32 14.23
C ILE A 330 0.61 4.19 15.08
N GLY A 331 1.24 5.30 15.42
CA GLY A 331 2.42 5.30 16.29
C GLY A 331 2.14 4.99 17.75
N ALA A 332 0.87 5.15 18.19
CA ALA A 332 0.44 4.75 19.52
C ALA A 332 0.09 3.25 19.60
N ALA A 333 0.05 2.55 18.46
CA ALA A 333 -0.29 1.14 18.37
C ALA A 333 0.91 0.23 18.70
N GLU A 334 0.63 -0.96 19.24
CA GLU A 334 1.64 -1.99 19.44
C GLU A 334 1.91 -2.80 18.17
N VAL A 335 0.93 -2.93 17.26
CA VAL A 335 1.12 -3.55 15.95
C VAL A 335 1.64 -2.51 14.96
N ARG A 336 2.83 -2.74 14.41
CA ARG A 336 3.62 -1.73 13.68
C ARG A 336 4.02 -2.17 12.28
N PHE A 337 3.11 -2.84 11.55
CA PHE A 337 3.39 -3.24 10.17
C PHE A 337 3.66 -2.03 9.27
N LEU A 338 4.56 -2.19 8.32
CA LEU A 338 4.92 -1.18 7.32
C LEU A 338 3.68 -0.71 6.54
N ARG A 339 2.82 -1.64 6.12
CA ARG A 339 1.59 -1.36 5.37
C ARG A 339 0.63 -0.40 6.10
N TYR A 340 0.73 -0.26 7.41
CA TYR A 340 -0.05 0.72 8.19
C TYR A 340 0.35 2.17 7.86
N THR A 341 1.54 2.39 7.30
CA THR A 341 2.00 3.73 6.92
C THR A 341 1.50 4.21 5.55
N PHE A 342 0.90 3.35 4.73
CA PHE A 342 0.53 3.69 3.35
C PHE A 342 -0.43 4.87 3.20
N PRO A 343 -1.42 5.11 4.07
CA PRO A 343 -2.24 6.32 4.02
C PRO A 343 -1.46 7.64 4.12
N LEU A 344 -0.20 7.60 4.58
CA LEU A 344 0.71 8.76 4.61
C LEU A 344 1.43 8.98 3.27
N PHE A 345 1.57 7.95 2.42
CA PHE A 345 2.35 8.03 1.18
C PHE A 345 1.85 9.09 0.19
N PRO A 346 0.53 9.33 0.02
CA PRO A 346 0.04 10.44 -0.80
C PRO A 346 0.62 11.80 -0.37
N MET A 347 0.63 12.08 0.93
CA MET A 347 1.21 13.30 1.50
C MET A 347 2.72 13.34 1.25
N LEU A 348 3.44 12.25 1.53
CA LEU A 348 4.89 12.18 1.33
C LEU A 348 5.27 12.42 -0.14
N ALA A 349 4.57 11.81 -1.08
CA ALA A 349 4.82 11.97 -2.50
C ALA A 349 4.52 13.41 -2.99
N MET A 350 3.44 14.04 -2.48
CA MET A 350 3.19 15.47 -2.75
C MET A 350 4.34 16.33 -2.25
N GLY A 351 4.88 16.07 -1.05
CA GLY A 351 6.03 16.80 -0.51
C GLY A 351 7.26 16.77 -1.42
N VAL A 352 7.59 15.59 -2.00
CA VAL A 352 8.67 15.47 -2.99
C VAL A 352 8.42 16.35 -4.22
N GLY A 353 7.18 16.37 -4.73
CA GLY A 353 6.81 17.21 -5.87
C GLY A 353 6.84 18.71 -5.55
N LEU A 354 6.46 19.09 -4.33
CA LEU A 354 6.52 20.48 -3.87
C LEU A 354 7.96 21.00 -3.80
N LEU A 355 8.92 20.14 -3.44
CA LEU A 355 10.34 20.49 -3.46
C LEU A 355 10.83 20.88 -4.86
N TRP A 356 10.29 20.26 -5.92
CA TRP A 356 10.66 20.56 -7.30
C TRP A 356 10.42 22.02 -7.70
N THR A 357 9.29 22.60 -7.27
CA THR A 357 8.91 23.98 -7.68
C THR A 357 9.55 25.07 -6.85
N GLY A 358 10.02 24.76 -5.64
CA GLY A 358 10.50 25.76 -4.71
C GLY A 358 9.43 26.77 -4.27
N ALA A 359 9.70 27.54 -3.24
CA ALA A 359 8.80 28.58 -2.78
C ALA A 359 8.80 29.78 -3.76
N ARG A 360 8.06 29.70 -4.87
CA ARG A 360 7.56 30.92 -5.48
C ARG A 360 6.34 31.35 -4.67
N LEU A 361 6.52 32.30 -3.78
CA LEU A 361 5.46 32.99 -3.02
C LEU A 361 4.68 33.94 -3.94
N SER A 362 4.15 33.45 -5.06
CA SER A 362 3.17 34.14 -5.86
C SER A 362 1.88 33.35 -5.77
N LEU A 363 0.85 33.97 -5.17
CA LEU A 363 -0.52 33.50 -5.35
C LEU A 363 -0.73 33.23 -6.84
N PRO A 364 -1.25 32.06 -7.23
CA PRO A 364 -1.55 31.80 -8.62
C PRO A 364 -2.50 32.91 -9.09
N PRO A 365 -2.28 33.51 -10.27
CA PRO A 365 -3.27 34.36 -10.86
C PRO A 365 -4.56 33.55 -10.94
N SER A 366 -5.67 34.10 -10.45
CA SER A 366 -6.99 33.49 -10.53
C SER A 366 -7.12 32.77 -11.85
N PHE A 367 -7.36 31.47 -11.85
CA PHE A 367 -7.60 30.66 -13.03
C PHE A 367 -8.81 31.25 -13.73
N ARG A 368 -8.60 32.19 -14.67
CA ARG A 368 -9.58 32.56 -15.65
C ARG A 368 -9.64 31.44 -16.66
N PHE A 369 -10.64 30.58 -16.54
CA PHE A 369 -11.07 29.83 -17.70
C PHE A 369 -11.37 30.81 -18.83
N PRO A 370 -10.92 30.57 -20.07
CA PRO A 370 -11.36 31.41 -21.19
C PRO A 370 -12.88 31.36 -21.22
N PRO A 371 -13.55 32.55 -21.38
CA PRO A 371 -15.00 32.57 -21.45
C PRO A 371 -15.42 31.69 -22.62
N LEU A 372 -16.39 30.82 -22.38
CA LEU A 372 -17.12 30.14 -23.44
C LEU A 372 -17.62 31.19 -24.40
N ARG A 373 -17.21 31.12 -25.66
CA ARG A 373 -17.67 31.96 -26.75
C ARG A 373 -19.19 31.90 -26.78
N GLU A 374 -19.86 32.89 -26.21
CA GLU A 374 -21.26 33.17 -26.52
C GLU A 374 -21.36 33.61 -27.96
N GLY A 375 -22.19 32.88 -28.68
CA GLY A 375 -22.44 33.10 -30.10
C GLY A 375 -23.02 34.47 -30.38
N ASN A 376 -22.52 35.05 -31.45
CA ASN A 376 -22.95 36.19 -32.20
C ASN A 376 -24.47 36.38 -32.23
N ARG A 377 -24.96 37.49 -31.75
CA ARG A 377 -26.19 38.11 -32.30
C ARG A 377 -26.00 39.60 -32.51
N THR A 378 -25.70 39.92 -33.74
CA THR A 378 -26.15 40.94 -34.71
C THR A 378 -26.86 42.21 -34.27
N ARG A 379 -26.44 43.29 -34.97
CA ARG A 379 -27.10 44.52 -35.35
C ARG A 379 -27.17 45.60 -34.29
N GLY A 380 -26.72 46.76 -34.54
CA GLY A 380 -26.57 47.63 -35.70
C GLY A 380 -26.80 49.08 -35.26
N GLN A 381 -26.01 49.98 -35.65
CA GLN A 381 -26.31 51.29 -36.14
C GLN A 381 -25.15 52.27 -35.97
N ALA A 382 -24.98 52.98 -37.02
CA ALA A 382 -23.87 53.83 -37.34
C ALA A 382 -24.03 55.29 -36.80
N SER A 383 -22.87 55.95 -36.72
CA SER A 383 -22.54 57.30 -37.11
C SER A 383 -22.63 58.42 -36.07
N PRO A 384 -22.04 59.63 -36.37
CA PRO A 384 -20.69 59.88 -36.87
C PRO A 384 -19.91 61.01 -36.12
N LEU A 385 -18.63 61.16 -36.49
CA LEU A 385 -17.81 62.37 -36.59
C LEU A 385 -17.77 63.38 -35.43
N ARG A 386 -16.60 63.65 -34.89
CA ARG A 386 -15.98 65.00 -34.88
C ARG A 386 -14.47 64.96 -34.75
N GLU A 387 -13.87 65.73 -35.65
CA GLU A 387 -12.45 66.05 -35.76
C GLU A 387 -11.88 66.83 -34.58
N GLY A 388 -10.55 66.69 -34.46
CA GLY A 388 -9.70 67.84 -34.10
C GLY A 388 -8.96 67.67 -32.74
N ASN A 389 -7.75 67.38 -32.67
CA ASN A 389 -6.64 68.31 -32.63
C ASN A 389 -5.27 67.65 -32.46
N ARG A 390 -4.32 68.20 -33.20
CA ARG A 390 -2.89 67.85 -33.24
C ARG A 390 -2.15 68.28 -31.96
N THR A 391 -1.02 67.65 -31.83
CA THR A 391 0.27 68.09 -31.25
C THR A 391 0.59 67.61 -29.82
N ARG A 392 1.50 66.71 -29.70
CA ARG A 392 2.89 66.90 -29.30
C ARG A 392 3.60 65.51 -29.04
N GLU A 393 4.50 65.24 -29.98
CA GLU A 393 5.53 64.29 -29.79
C GLU A 393 6.38 64.67 -28.55
N ARG A 394 6.49 63.80 -27.61
CA ARG A 394 7.65 63.75 -26.69
C ARG A 394 8.16 62.32 -26.71
N GLU A 395 9.32 62.16 -27.31
CA GLU A 395 10.22 61.05 -27.13
C GLU A 395 10.40 60.82 -25.64
N LEU A 396 9.97 59.70 -25.16
CA LEU A 396 10.39 59.15 -23.86
C LEU A 396 10.92 57.77 -24.11
N GLY A 397 12.16 57.66 -23.74
CA GLY A 397 13.09 56.56 -23.97
C GLY A 397 12.53 55.18 -23.71
N SER A 398 13.04 54.25 -24.46
CA SER A 398 12.89 52.81 -24.30
C SER A 398 13.07 52.40 -22.84
N PRO A 399 12.14 51.61 -22.25
CA PRO A 399 12.43 50.99 -20.97
C PRO A 399 13.60 50.02 -21.22
N CYS A 400 14.67 50.21 -20.44
CA CYS A 400 15.73 49.23 -20.31
C CYS A 400 15.13 47.85 -20.19
N GLU A 401 15.52 46.97 -21.09
CA GLU A 401 15.47 45.52 -20.84
C GLU A 401 16.21 45.28 -19.53
N GLN A 402 15.47 45.20 -18.44
CA GLN A 402 15.98 44.60 -17.21
C GLN A 402 16.19 43.14 -17.54
N GLY A 403 17.43 42.82 -17.85
CA GLY A 403 17.90 41.44 -18.00
C GLY A 403 17.40 40.63 -16.83
N GLU A 404 16.61 39.61 -17.11
CA GLU A 404 16.31 38.59 -16.12
C GLU A 404 17.62 38.18 -15.47
N PRO A 405 17.71 38.19 -14.15
CA PRO A 405 18.90 37.66 -13.50
C PRO A 405 19.04 36.18 -13.88
N LYS A 406 20.02 35.85 -14.69
CA LYS A 406 20.52 34.47 -14.90
C LYS A 406 21.07 33.94 -13.58
N GLY A 407 20.22 33.85 -12.57
CA GLY A 407 20.53 33.30 -11.27
C GLY A 407 20.24 31.80 -11.29
N GLY A 408 21.05 31.03 -11.96
CA GLY A 408 21.22 29.60 -11.66
C GLY A 408 21.86 29.45 -10.28
N GLY A 409 21.11 29.83 -9.22
CA GLY A 409 21.59 29.79 -7.85
C GLY A 409 21.77 28.36 -7.36
N LEU A 410 22.73 28.13 -6.46
CA LEU A 410 23.05 26.84 -5.83
C LEU A 410 21.78 26.16 -5.25
N LEU A 411 20.85 26.89 -4.69
CA LEU A 411 19.61 26.38 -4.05
C LEU A 411 18.64 25.68 -5.02
N PRO A 412 18.32 26.19 -6.22
CA PRO A 412 17.54 25.43 -7.21
C PRO A 412 18.22 24.13 -7.66
N ALA A 413 19.53 24.17 -7.87
CA ALA A 413 20.30 22.99 -8.25
C ALA A 413 20.28 21.92 -7.16
N LEU A 414 20.48 22.29 -5.90
CA LEU A 414 20.42 21.37 -4.75
C LEU A 414 19.03 20.74 -4.59
N ARG A 415 17.95 21.50 -4.79
CA ARG A 415 16.58 20.96 -4.75
C ARG A 415 16.34 19.93 -5.85
N SER A 416 16.72 20.25 -7.08
CA SER A 416 16.60 19.33 -8.20
C SER A 416 17.43 18.06 -7.97
N LEU A 417 18.64 18.20 -7.45
CA LEU A 417 19.50 17.07 -7.11
C LEU A 417 18.84 16.17 -6.05
N LEU A 418 18.27 16.75 -4.99
CA LEU A 418 17.61 15.98 -3.94
C LEU A 418 16.36 15.25 -4.46
N VAL A 419 15.58 15.86 -5.35
CA VAL A 419 14.43 15.20 -6.00
C VAL A 419 14.91 14.05 -6.89
N VAL A 420 15.93 14.26 -7.72
CA VAL A 420 16.48 13.21 -8.59
C VAL A 420 17.04 12.07 -7.74
N ALA A 421 17.78 12.38 -6.68
CA ALA A 421 18.31 11.38 -5.74
C ALA A 421 17.19 10.57 -5.08
N ALA A 422 16.10 11.23 -4.66
CA ALA A 422 14.94 10.57 -4.06
C ALA A 422 14.28 9.59 -5.05
N LEU A 423 14.00 10.02 -6.28
CA LEU A 423 13.38 9.18 -7.32
C LEU A 423 14.31 8.04 -7.75
N ALA A 424 15.61 8.30 -7.88
CA ALA A 424 16.60 7.27 -8.21
C ALA A 424 16.68 6.21 -7.11
N TRP A 425 16.74 6.62 -5.85
CA TRP A 425 16.72 5.72 -4.71
C TRP A 425 15.44 4.85 -4.68
N GLN A 426 14.26 5.46 -4.89
CA GLN A 426 13.00 4.74 -4.97
C GLN A 426 12.98 3.75 -6.13
N LEU A 427 13.45 4.15 -7.32
CA LEU A 427 13.52 3.27 -8.49
C LEU A 427 14.42 2.06 -8.23
N LEU A 428 15.62 2.28 -7.70
CA LEU A 428 16.59 1.24 -7.41
C LEU A 428 16.06 0.28 -6.33
N SER A 429 15.48 0.81 -5.26
CA SER A 429 14.88 -0.01 -4.18
C SER A 429 13.69 -0.82 -4.69
N THR A 430 12.82 -0.21 -5.51
CA THR A 430 11.70 -0.90 -6.14
C THR A 430 12.16 -2.00 -7.09
N ALA A 431 13.18 -1.73 -7.91
CA ALA A 431 13.75 -2.74 -8.82
C ALA A 431 14.35 -3.92 -8.04
N SER A 432 15.04 -3.63 -6.93
CA SER A 432 15.64 -4.64 -6.06
C SER A 432 14.60 -5.56 -5.43
N LEU A 433 13.54 -5.01 -4.81
CA LEU A 433 12.42 -5.79 -4.25
C LEU A 433 11.64 -6.53 -5.33
N THR A 434 11.47 -5.92 -6.51
CA THR A 434 10.82 -6.57 -7.66
C THR A 434 11.64 -7.77 -8.15
N ALA A 435 12.97 -7.67 -8.14
CA ALA A 435 13.83 -8.79 -8.50
C ALA A 435 13.63 -10.01 -7.58
N CYS A 436 13.35 -9.79 -6.29
CA CYS A 436 12.99 -10.89 -5.37
C CYS A 436 11.67 -11.56 -5.75
N MET A 437 10.71 -10.82 -6.31
CA MET A 437 9.40 -11.35 -6.71
C MET A 437 9.40 -12.01 -8.11
N VAL A 438 10.41 -11.77 -8.92
CA VAL A 438 10.56 -12.38 -10.25
C VAL A 438 11.41 -13.64 -10.21
N ARG A 439 12.36 -13.71 -9.27
CA ARG A 439 13.20 -14.89 -9.06
C ARG A 439 12.40 -16.00 -8.38
N PRO A 440 12.79 -17.29 -8.53
CA PRO A 440 12.22 -18.38 -7.74
C PRO A 440 12.31 -18.05 -6.25
N ASP A 441 11.22 -18.24 -5.52
CA ASP A 441 11.17 -17.94 -4.08
C ASP A 441 12.13 -18.87 -3.31
N ALA A 442 12.75 -18.37 -2.24
CA ALA A 442 13.70 -19.14 -1.43
C ALA A 442 13.07 -20.41 -0.85
N ARG A 443 11.78 -20.39 -0.54
CA ARG A 443 11.02 -21.54 -0.04
C ARG A 443 10.81 -22.58 -1.13
N ASP A 444 10.47 -22.16 -2.37
CA ASP A 444 10.33 -23.06 -3.52
C ASP A 444 11.70 -23.66 -3.90
N GLN A 445 12.78 -22.85 -3.85
CA GLN A 445 14.14 -23.35 -4.05
C GLN A 445 14.53 -24.42 -3.02
N ALA A 446 14.20 -24.20 -1.72
CA ALA A 446 14.47 -25.14 -0.65
C ALA A 446 13.66 -26.43 -0.82
N ALA A 447 12.39 -26.34 -1.23
CA ALA A 447 11.56 -27.51 -1.50
C ALA A 447 12.09 -28.33 -2.69
N GLY A 448 12.40 -27.67 -3.82
CA GLY A 448 12.96 -28.37 -4.99
C GLY A 448 14.30 -29.02 -4.70
N TRP A 449 15.18 -28.36 -3.95
CA TRP A 449 16.43 -28.96 -3.49
C TRP A 449 16.19 -30.16 -2.57
N ALA A 450 15.26 -30.06 -1.61
CA ALA A 450 14.93 -31.16 -0.71
C ALA A 450 14.41 -32.38 -1.50
N GLN A 451 13.54 -32.14 -2.49
CA GLN A 451 13.02 -33.20 -3.37
C GLN A 451 14.13 -33.92 -4.17
N ALA A 452 15.13 -33.16 -4.63
CA ALA A 452 16.24 -33.72 -5.41
C ALA A 452 17.32 -34.41 -4.56
N THR A 453 17.49 -33.99 -3.28
CA THR A 453 18.68 -34.36 -2.49
C THR A 453 18.34 -35.24 -1.28
N LEU A 454 17.19 -35.02 -0.62
CA LEU A 454 16.86 -35.75 0.59
C LEU A 454 16.21 -37.11 0.28
N PRO A 455 16.62 -38.18 0.98
CA PRO A 455 16.03 -39.52 0.76
C PRO A 455 14.55 -39.54 1.14
N GLN A 456 13.79 -40.43 0.50
CA GLN A 456 12.42 -40.71 0.91
C GLN A 456 12.40 -41.24 2.35
N GLY A 457 11.45 -40.76 3.16
CA GLY A 457 11.35 -41.14 4.57
C GLY A 457 12.34 -40.40 5.48
N ALA A 458 13.17 -39.49 4.96
CA ALA A 458 14.04 -38.66 5.81
C ALA A 458 13.24 -37.97 6.91
N ARG A 459 13.80 -37.94 8.13
CA ARG A 459 13.19 -37.36 9.31
C ARG A 459 13.45 -35.85 9.31
N ILE A 460 12.39 -35.03 9.13
CA ILE A 460 12.50 -33.57 9.03
C ILE A 460 11.74 -32.95 10.21
N GLY A 461 12.42 -32.06 10.94
CA GLY A 461 11.85 -31.26 12.02
C GLY A 461 11.65 -29.79 11.60
N PHE A 462 10.54 -29.21 12.09
CA PHE A 462 10.27 -27.78 12.02
C PHE A 462 10.08 -27.26 13.45
N PRO A 463 10.70 -26.13 13.83
CA PRO A 463 10.61 -25.61 15.20
C PRO A 463 9.24 -25.01 15.53
N THR A 464 8.46 -24.67 14.51
CA THR A 464 7.10 -24.14 14.62
C THR A 464 6.14 -24.98 13.78
N VAL A 465 4.83 -24.78 13.97
CA VAL A 465 3.83 -25.44 13.12
C VAL A 465 3.97 -24.90 11.69
N PRO A 466 4.15 -25.78 10.68
CA PRO A 466 4.33 -25.34 9.29
C PRO A 466 3.26 -24.37 8.80
N TRP A 467 3.70 -23.30 8.12
CA TRP A 467 2.81 -22.30 7.55
C TRP A 467 3.45 -21.67 6.28
N PHE A 468 2.93 -20.52 5.84
CA PHE A 468 3.37 -19.82 4.62
C PHE A 468 4.89 -19.52 4.54
N TYR A 469 5.60 -19.49 5.65
CA TYR A 469 7.05 -19.29 5.73
C TYR A 469 7.86 -20.60 5.58
N THR A 470 7.19 -21.74 5.66
CA THR A 470 7.82 -23.05 5.55
C THR A 470 7.97 -23.44 4.06
N PRO A 471 9.07 -24.09 3.63
CA PRO A 471 9.16 -24.67 2.30
C PRO A 471 8.01 -25.63 2.00
N PRO A 472 7.43 -25.60 0.79
CA PRO A 472 6.27 -26.42 0.44
C PRO A 472 6.69 -27.90 0.19
N LEU A 473 7.01 -28.62 1.26
CA LEU A 473 7.23 -30.07 1.21
C LEU A 473 5.91 -30.85 1.20
N PHE A 474 4.79 -30.16 1.24
CA PHE A 474 3.41 -30.63 1.26
C PHE A 474 2.51 -29.56 0.60
N PRO A 475 1.53 -29.94 -0.21
CA PRO A 475 0.81 -28.96 -1.03
C PRO A 475 -0.19 -28.08 -0.26
N GLU A 476 -0.78 -28.55 0.83
CA GLU A 476 -1.90 -27.88 1.50
C GLU A 476 -1.62 -27.54 2.96
N ILE A 477 -1.27 -26.27 3.27
CA ILE A 477 -1.21 -25.83 4.66
C ILE A 477 -1.95 -24.53 4.92
N GLY A 478 -2.00 -23.62 3.95
CA GLY A 478 -2.36 -22.22 4.18
C GLY A 478 -3.78 -21.99 4.71
N GLU A 479 -4.67 -22.92 4.46
CA GLU A 479 -6.11 -22.79 4.67
C GLU A 479 -6.62 -23.56 5.89
N LEU A 480 -5.80 -24.45 6.42
CA LEU A 480 -6.16 -25.28 7.57
C LEU A 480 -6.00 -24.51 8.89
N ARG A 481 -6.79 -24.88 9.88
CA ARG A 481 -6.57 -24.42 11.24
C ARG A 481 -5.21 -24.93 11.71
N TRP A 482 -4.51 -24.15 12.51
CA TRP A 482 -3.13 -24.48 12.94
C TRP A 482 -3.00 -25.87 13.57
N GLN A 483 -4.05 -26.36 14.29
CA GLN A 483 -4.07 -27.69 14.88
C GLN A 483 -4.05 -28.82 13.84
N ASP A 484 -4.67 -28.58 12.68
CA ASP A 484 -4.86 -29.60 11.65
C ASP A 484 -3.68 -29.63 10.66
N ARG A 485 -2.87 -28.57 10.60
CA ARG A 485 -1.79 -28.40 9.61
C ARG A 485 -0.72 -29.48 9.67
N LEU A 486 -0.25 -29.83 10.87
CA LEU A 486 0.82 -30.82 11.03
C LEU A 486 0.36 -32.21 10.57
N ALA A 487 -0.85 -32.61 10.92
CA ALA A 487 -1.42 -33.90 10.50
C ALA A 487 -1.61 -33.95 8.98
N ALA A 488 -2.16 -32.89 8.38
CA ALA A 488 -2.32 -32.80 6.94
C ALA A 488 -0.97 -32.79 6.20
N ALA A 489 0.02 -32.05 6.71
CA ALA A 489 1.36 -32.04 6.17
C ALA A 489 2.00 -33.43 6.20
N GLN A 490 1.86 -34.18 7.29
CA GLN A 490 2.39 -35.54 7.41
C GLN A 490 1.77 -36.51 6.40
N GLN A 491 0.48 -36.37 6.10
CA GLN A 491 -0.21 -37.22 5.12
C GLN A 491 0.19 -36.90 3.67
N ALA A 492 0.53 -35.67 3.39
CA ALA A 492 0.78 -35.19 2.04
C ALA A 492 2.25 -35.17 1.61
N THR A 493 3.18 -35.55 2.51
CA THR A 493 4.62 -35.52 2.24
C THR A 493 5.22 -36.92 2.11
N ARG A 494 6.31 -37.04 1.34
CA ARG A 494 7.13 -38.25 1.26
C ARG A 494 8.14 -38.40 2.42
N TYR A 495 8.24 -37.41 3.29
CA TYR A 495 9.15 -37.38 4.43
C TYR A 495 8.43 -37.76 5.72
N ARG A 496 9.19 -38.11 6.76
CA ARG A 496 8.66 -38.28 8.09
C ARG A 496 8.83 -36.98 8.87
N LEU A 497 7.75 -36.24 9.06
CA LEU A 497 7.79 -35.03 9.86
C LEU A 497 7.86 -35.36 11.34
N ILE A 498 8.83 -34.75 12.02
CA ILE A 498 9.01 -34.90 13.46
C ILE A 498 8.34 -33.72 14.16
N PRO A 499 7.34 -33.97 15.02
CA PRO A 499 6.61 -32.90 15.70
C PRO A 499 7.49 -32.26 16.78
N LEU A 500 8.00 -31.04 16.50
CA LEU A 500 8.73 -30.20 17.46
C LEU A 500 7.87 -29.06 18.00
N ALA A 501 6.63 -28.94 17.53
CA ALA A 501 5.63 -27.94 17.93
C ALA A 501 4.23 -28.57 17.93
N PRO A 502 3.27 -28.11 18.77
CA PRO A 502 3.43 -27.19 19.90
C PRO A 502 4.03 -27.87 21.14
N PRO A 503 4.68 -27.13 22.10
CA PRO A 503 4.99 -25.70 21.98
C PRO A 503 6.08 -25.43 20.93
N GLU A 504 6.14 -24.21 20.41
CA GLU A 504 7.18 -23.79 19.46
C GLU A 504 8.56 -23.79 20.12
N TRP A 505 9.61 -24.01 19.33
CA TRP A 505 11.00 -24.02 19.80
C TRP A 505 11.24 -25.00 20.95
N ASN A 506 10.60 -26.18 20.91
CA ASN A 506 10.67 -27.20 21.96
C ASN A 506 12.02 -27.90 21.96
N ALA A 507 12.91 -27.46 22.86
CA ALA A 507 14.26 -28.01 23.02
C ALA A 507 14.26 -29.46 23.51
N GLU A 508 13.31 -29.83 24.39
CA GLU A 508 13.18 -31.19 24.91
C GLU A 508 12.79 -32.17 23.81
N ALA A 509 11.79 -31.81 23.00
CA ALA A 509 11.36 -32.59 21.85
C ALA A 509 12.49 -32.74 20.82
N LEU A 510 13.26 -31.67 20.57
CA LEU A 510 14.43 -31.73 19.69
C LEU A 510 15.50 -32.66 20.22
N GLN A 511 15.84 -32.56 21.51
CA GLN A 511 16.84 -33.43 22.15
C GLN A 511 16.43 -34.92 22.16
N ALA A 512 15.14 -35.19 22.35
CA ALA A 512 14.61 -36.55 22.40
C ALA A 512 14.52 -37.22 21.02
N THR A 513 14.29 -36.44 19.98
CA THR A 513 13.96 -36.98 18.63
C THR A 513 15.11 -36.88 17.65
N LEU A 514 15.94 -35.85 17.71
CA LEU A 514 17.08 -35.56 16.83
C LEU A 514 16.76 -35.91 15.35
N PRO A 515 15.88 -35.16 14.67
CA PRO A 515 15.57 -35.40 13.26
C PRO A 515 16.82 -35.28 12.38
N ASP A 516 16.88 -36.01 11.27
CA ASP A 516 18.01 -36.00 10.34
C ASP A 516 18.29 -34.61 9.77
N TYR A 517 17.21 -33.85 9.57
CA TYR A 517 17.26 -32.48 9.05
C TYR A 517 16.33 -31.57 9.86
N LEU A 518 16.79 -30.33 10.05
CA LEU A 518 15.97 -29.21 10.56
C LEU A 518 15.85 -28.14 9.50
N ILE A 519 14.65 -27.62 9.30
CA ILE A 519 14.39 -26.50 8.41
C ILE A 519 13.83 -25.36 9.24
N ILE A 520 14.50 -24.21 9.19
CA ILE A 520 14.19 -23.02 9.97
C ILE A 520 14.07 -21.84 9.01
N SER A 521 13.00 -21.06 9.11
CA SER A 521 12.83 -19.82 8.36
C SER A 521 13.29 -18.61 9.18
N GLU A 522 13.93 -17.65 8.53
CA GLU A 522 14.20 -16.35 9.14
C GLU A 522 12.91 -15.66 9.61
N PHE A 523 11.81 -15.87 8.90
CA PHE A 523 10.53 -15.25 9.22
C PHE A 523 10.03 -15.63 10.63
N GLU A 524 10.24 -16.87 11.06
CA GLU A 524 9.84 -17.37 12.38
C GLU A 524 10.92 -17.17 13.45
N SER A 525 12.20 -17.09 13.05
CA SER A 525 13.33 -17.07 14.00
C SER A 525 13.84 -15.68 14.35
N ARG A 526 13.70 -14.69 13.44
CA ARG A 526 14.33 -13.37 13.57
C ARG A 526 13.91 -12.61 14.83
N ASP A 527 12.61 -12.55 15.10
CA ASP A 527 12.10 -11.71 16.18
C ASP A 527 12.29 -12.39 17.54
N VAL A 528 12.12 -13.71 17.64
CA VAL A 528 12.42 -14.48 18.86
C VAL A 528 13.92 -14.47 19.19
N ALA A 529 14.79 -14.46 18.17
CA ALA A 529 16.23 -14.27 18.34
C ALA A 529 16.56 -12.87 18.86
N ARG A 530 15.93 -11.83 18.27
CA ARG A 530 16.14 -10.42 18.63
C ARG A 530 15.80 -10.13 20.09
N ILE A 531 14.70 -10.70 20.60
CA ILE A 531 14.29 -10.50 22.00
C ILE A 531 14.98 -11.48 22.97
N GLY A 532 15.79 -12.42 22.47
CA GLY A 532 16.50 -13.39 23.29
C GLY A 532 15.59 -14.36 24.03
N ARG A 533 14.49 -14.83 23.39
CA ARG A 533 13.52 -15.75 23.99
C ARG A 533 14.20 -17.03 24.49
N ALA A 534 13.97 -17.41 25.72
CA ALA A 534 14.74 -18.46 26.41
C ALA A 534 14.59 -19.84 25.76
N ASP A 535 13.40 -20.23 25.31
CA ASP A 535 13.14 -21.50 24.61
C ASP A 535 13.84 -21.55 23.25
N TYR A 536 13.81 -20.44 22.47
CA TYR A 536 14.57 -20.31 21.23
C TYR A 536 16.08 -20.49 21.49
N GLN A 537 16.63 -19.83 22.51
CA GLN A 537 18.05 -19.97 22.85
C GLN A 537 18.40 -21.42 23.29
N ALA A 538 17.52 -22.07 24.07
CA ALA A 538 17.71 -23.47 24.47
C ALA A 538 17.69 -24.40 23.25
N PHE A 539 16.74 -24.19 22.32
CA PHE A 539 16.64 -24.93 21.06
C PHE A 539 17.89 -24.74 20.20
N MET A 540 18.33 -23.50 20.00
CA MET A 540 19.49 -23.19 19.15
C MET A 540 20.81 -23.72 19.73
N ARG A 541 20.97 -23.80 21.07
CA ARG A 541 22.14 -24.47 21.68
C ARG A 541 22.24 -25.92 21.25
N ILE A 542 21.13 -26.65 21.16
CA ILE A 542 21.12 -28.04 20.67
C ILE A 542 21.46 -28.07 19.17
N VAL A 543 20.91 -27.15 18.40
CA VAL A 543 21.20 -27.03 16.95
C VAL A 543 22.71 -26.80 16.74
N GLU A 544 23.30 -25.85 17.45
CA GLU A 544 24.74 -25.55 17.36
C GLU A 544 25.62 -26.74 17.78
N ALA A 545 25.22 -27.48 18.82
CA ALA A 545 25.96 -28.64 19.32
C ALA A 545 25.86 -29.87 18.42
N ARG A 546 24.66 -30.14 17.87
CA ARG A 546 24.35 -31.44 17.24
C ARG A 546 24.18 -31.34 15.71
N TYR A 547 24.03 -30.15 15.13
CA TYR A 547 23.73 -29.96 13.71
C TYR A 547 24.81 -29.12 13.01
N THR A 548 24.89 -29.28 11.70
CA THR A 548 25.71 -28.44 10.82
C THR A 548 24.77 -27.74 9.81
N LEU A 549 24.94 -26.46 9.61
CA LEU A 549 24.23 -25.73 8.57
C LEU A 549 24.67 -26.30 7.21
N LEU A 550 23.76 -26.97 6.52
CA LEU A 550 24.01 -27.61 5.25
C LEU A 550 23.87 -26.62 4.09
N ARG A 551 22.80 -25.81 4.12
CA ARG A 551 22.50 -24.85 3.05
C ARG A 551 21.60 -23.73 3.55
N THR A 552 21.80 -22.55 2.95
CA THR A 552 20.90 -21.40 3.07
C THR A 552 20.32 -21.09 1.69
N PHE A 553 19.00 -20.86 1.64
CA PHE A 553 18.29 -20.39 0.46
C PHE A 553 17.81 -18.97 0.74
N GLU A 554 18.09 -18.06 -0.19
CA GLU A 554 17.77 -16.64 -0.01
C GLU A 554 17.63 -15.90 -1.34
N ASN A 555 16.77 -14.89 -1.36
CA ASN A 555 16.69 -13.87 -2.39
C ASN A 555 16.93 -12.52 -1.72
N GLU A 556 18.19 -12.06 -1.66
CA GLU A 556 18.49 -10.78 -1.04
C GLU A 556 18.21 -9.61 -1.97
N PRO A 557 17.49 -8.57 -1.49
CA PRO A 557 17.42 -7.31 -2.18
C PRO A 557 18.76 -6.57 -2.07
N VAL A 558 19.39 -6.26 -3.20
CA VAL A 558 20.78 -5.75 -3.28
C VAL A 558 20.95 -4.33 -2.71
N LEU A 559 19.87 -3.55 -2.64
CA LEU A 559 19.95 -2.08 -2.43
C LEU A 559 19.19 -1.57 -1.18
N LEU A 560 18.55 -2.43 -0.44
CA LEU A 560 17.91 -2.05 0.82
C LEU A 560 18.90 -2.25 1.95
N GLY A 561 19.34 -1.21 2.58
CA GLY A 561 20.07 -1.11 3.82
C GLY A 561 20.54 -2.42 4.50
N ARG A 562 20.67 -2.41 5.79
CA ARG A 562 20.95 -3.66 6.52
C ARG A 562 19.69 -4.52 6.56
N ARG A 563 19.82 -5.83 6.32
CA ARG A 563 18.70 -6.77 6.38
C ARG A 563 18.00 -6.77 7.74
N GLU A 564 18.75 -6.57 8.79
CA GLU A 564 18.24 -6.44 10.17
C GLU A 564 17.21 -5.31 10.33
N ASP A 565 17.38 -4.22 9.57
CA ASP A 565 16.46 -3.07 9.56
C ASP A 565 15.26 -3.27 8.59
N MET A 566 15.13 -4.43 7.94
CA MET A 566 14.04 -4.66 6.99
C MET A 566 12.72 -4.84 7.74
N PRO A 567 11.66 -4.06 7.41
CA PRO A 567 10.32 -4.26 7.96
C PRO A 567 9.81 -5.69 7.78
N HIS A 568 9.10 -6.20 8.76
CA HIS A 568 8.58 -7.56 8.76
C HIS A 568 7.73 -7.91 7.52
N ASP A 569 6.91 -6.96 7.05
CA ASP A 569 6.07 -7.12 5.85
C ASP A 569 6.87 -7.42 4.57
N LEU A 570 8.13 -6.99 4.48
CA LEU A 570 8.98 -7.23 3.32
C LEU A 570 9.68 -8.60 3.36
N LEU A 571 9.69 -9.27 4.51
CA LEU A 571 10.18 -10.64 4.60
C LEU A 571 9.27 -11.65 3.88
N TYR A 572 8.00 -11.29 3.61
CA TYR A 572 7.12 -12.15 2.81
C TYR A 572 7.75 -12.48 1.45
N VAL A 573 8.38 -11.50 0.80
CA VAL A 573 8.94 -11.64 -0.56
C VAL A 573 10.39 -12.09 -0.62
N CYS A 574 11.13 -12.02 0.49
CA CYS A 574 12.55 -12.37 0.52
C CYS A 574 12.99 -13.00 1.86
N PRO A 575 12.33 -14.09 2.33
CA PRO A 575 12.78 -14.78 3.52
C PRO A 575 14.07 -15.55 3.24
N LYS A 576 14.85 -15.82 4.32
CA LYS A 576 15.90 -16.86 4.29
C LYS A 576 15.35 -18.16 4.86
N VAL A 577 15.80 -19.26 4.27
CA VAL A 577 15.50 -20.61 4.75
C VAL A 577 16.82 -21.32 5.03
N TYR A 578 16.97 -21.81 6.23
CA TYR A 578 18.14 -22.52 6.70
C TYR A 578 17.84 -24.00 6.79
N VAL A 579 18.69 -24.85 6.20
CA VAL A 579 18.61 -26.31 6.29
C VAL A 579 19.82 -26.81 7.04
N TYR A 580 19.58 -27.46 8.18
CA TYR A 580 20.59 -28.08 9.02
C TYR A 580 20.53 -29.59 8.89
N ARG A 581 21.68 -30.23 9.00
CA ARG A 581 21.82 -31.70 9.02
C ARG A 581 22.40 -32.14 10.35
N LEU A 582 21.85 -33.20 10.91
CA LEU A 582 22.39 -33.86 12.11
C LEU A 582 23.84 -34.34 11.85
N ARG A 583 24.75 -34.05 12.76
CA ARG A 583 26.14 -34.53 12.69
C ARG A 583 26.15 -36.03 12.89
N SER A 584 26.89 -36.75 12.06
CA SER A 584 27.24 -38.15 12.34
C SER A 584 28.14 -38.16 13.58
N GLU A 585 27.83 -39.00 14.54
CA GLU A 585 28.72 -39.24 15.70
C GLU A 585 30.05 -39.80 15.24
#